data_72f1721b12228c24789e855c5792c8d5
#
_entry.id   72f1721b12228c24789e855c5792c8d5
#
_cell.length_a   1.000
_cell.length_b   1.000
_cell.length_c   1.000
_cell.angle_alpha   90.00
_cell.angle_beta   90.00
_cell.angle_gamma   90.00
#
_symmetry.space_group_name_H-M   'P 1'
#
loop_
_entity.id
_entity.type
_entity.pdbx_description
1 polymer ?
#
loop_
_entity_poly.entity_id
_entity_poly.type
_entity_poly.pdbx_seq_one_letter_code
_entity_poly.pdbx_strand_id
1 'polypeptide(L)'
;VLYLANDWSEYTDQTIMGDMVAGVMNGNWIIPTIEKVTDNSGKWEITSLPTLEGGEGYASNGGSSLYITSNCKQADLAKKFLAYTFGGGSYTDKGVSETYDNALKNGGVITTYTPAGKSEVYNEGVEYFNNQPIYAKIVEMGANVKIIEQSDFHYDARKKLATALINITQNGADIDSEIKTAEDDLKFTMGL
;
A
#
# COMPACT_ATOMS: atom_id res chain seq x y z
N VAL A 1 -8.44 -20.08 -0.51
CA VAL A 1 -7.30 -20.61 -1.26
C VAL A 1 -6.27 -19.48 -1.40
N LEU A 2 -5.04 -19.73 -0.98
CA LEU A 2 -3.94 -18.79 -1.06
C LEU A 2 -3.14 -19.04 -2.34
N TYR A 3 -2.88 -18.00 -3.13
CA TYR A 3 -1.93 -18.01 -4.22
C TYR A 3 -0.64 -17.33 -3.77
N LEU A 4 0.48 -17.99 -3.90
CA LEU A 4 1.81 -17.47 -3.58
C LEU A 4 2.57 -17.22 -4.88
N ALA A 5 2.83 -15.95 -5.16
CA ALA A 5 3.66 -15.55 -6.30
C ALA A 5 5.15 -15.59 -5.92
N ASN A 6 5.99 -16.07 -6.82
CA ASN A 6 7.43 -16.17 -6.58
C ASN A 6 8.15 -14.84 -6.74
N ASP A 7 7.61 -13.96 -7.56
CA ASP A 7 8.15 -12.64 -7.82
C ASP A 7 7.07 -11.61 -8.15
N TRP A 8 7.48 -10.36 -8.34
CA TRP A 8 6.56 -9.26 -8.64
C TRP A 8 5.86 -9.41 -9.99
N SER A 9 6.52 -9.95 -11.00
CA SER A 9 5.93 -10.15 -12.32
C SER A 9 4.83 -11.21 -12.26
N GLU A 10 5.11 -12.33 -11.60
CA GLU A 10 4.09 -13.36 -11.39
C GLU A 10 2.91 -12.82 -10.59
N TYR A 11 3.16 -12.05 -9.54
CA TYR A 11 2.12 -11.43 -8.74
C TYR A 11 1.23 -10.48 -9.55
N THR A 12 1.81 -9.63 -10.41
CA THR A 12 1.03 -8.68 -11.20
C THR A 12 0.41 -9.31 -12.43
N ASP A 13 1.18 -10.05 -13.22
CA ASP A 13 0.79 -10.49 -14.55
C ASP A 13 -0.11 -11.72 -14.50
N GLN A 14 0.15 -12.65 -13.60
CA GLN A 14 -0.65 -13.87 -13.50
C GLN A 14 -1.80 -13.75 -12.52
N THR A 15 -1.60 -13.11 -11.36
CA THR A 15 -2.66 -13.05 -10.35
C THR A 15 -3.68 -11.96 -10.63
N ILE A 16 -3.22 -10.72 -10.84
CA ILE A 16 -4.10 -9.56 -11.04
C ILE A 16 -4.54 -9.50 -12.49
N MET A 17 -3.58 -9.39 -13.42
CA MET A 17 -3.87 -9.22 -14.85
C MET A 17 -4.40 -10.52 -15.49
N GLY A 18 -4.01 -11.67 -14.96
CA GLY A 18 -4.48 -12.98 -15.41
C GLY A 18 -5.83 -13.42 -14.81
N ASP A 19 -6.47 -12.57 -14.00
CA ASP A 19 -7.78 -12.82 -13.37
C ASP A 19 -7.82 -14.10 -12.51
N MET A 20 -6.68 -14.46 -11.90
CA MET A 20 -6.57 -15.71 -11.12
C MET A 20 -7.03 -15.57 -9.67
N VAL A 21 -7.20 -14.34 -9.18
CA VAL A 21 -7.59 -14.07 -7.79
C VAL A 21 -8.80 -13.15 -7.72
N ALA A 22 -9.70 -13.45 -6.80
CA ALA A 22 -10.90 -12.65 -6.54
C ALA A 22 -10.64 -11.46 -5.61
N GLY A 23 -9.47 -11.38 -4.99
CA GLY A 23 -9.13 -10.31 -4.06
C GLY A 23 -7.62 -10.16 -3.88
N VAL A 24 -7.21 -8.92 -3.65
CA VAL A 24 -5.81 -8.53 -3.44
C VAL A 24 -5.72 -7.74 -2.14
N MET A 25 -4.91 -8.22 -1.19
CA MET A 25 -4.58 -7.49 0.03
C MET A 25 -3.29 -6.72 -0.19
N ASN A 26 -3.43 -5.41 -0.47
CA ASN A 26 -2.25 -4.58 -0.75
C ASN A 26 -2.51 -3.10 -0.41
N GLY A 27 -1.49 -2.26 -0.55
CA GLY A 27 -1.61 -0.80 -0.44
C GLY A 27 -2.29 -0.18 -1.66
N ASN A 28 -2.78 1.04 -1.52
CA ASN A 28 -3.45 1.78 -2.60
C ASN A 28 -2.59 2.00 -3.85
N TRP A 29 -1.29 1.90 -3.75
CA TRP A 29 -0.36 2.00 -4.87
C TRP A 29 -0.52 0.89 -5.93
N ILE A 30 -1.26 -0.19 -5.62
CA ILE A 30 -1.57 -1.26 -6.58
C ILE A 30 -2.73 -0.90 -7.54
N ILE A 31 -3.54 0.11 -7.21
CA ILE A 31 -4.71 0.53 -8.00
C ILE A 31 -4.39 0.70 -9.49
N PRO A 32 -3.35 1.45 -9.89
CA PRO A 32 -3.05 1.62 -11.32
C PRO A 32 -2.65 0.32 -12.04
N THR A 33 -2.22 -0.70 -11.30
CA THR A 33 -1.93 -2.02 -11.86
C THR A 33 -3.22 -2.81 -12.10
N ILE A 34 -4.16 -2.73 -11.16
CA ILE A 34 -5.48 -3.37 -11.29
C ILE A 34 -6.25 -2.78 -12.47
N GLU A 35 -6.23 -1.47 -12.63
CA GLU A 35 -6.93 -0.74 -13.69
C GLU A 35 -6.43 -1.03 -15.11
N LYS A 36 -5.23 -1.65 -15.25
CA LYS A 36 -4.74 -2.10 -16.58
C LYS A 36 -5.61 -3.20 -17.19
N VAL A 37 -6.35 -3.96 -16.39
CA VAL A 37 -7.26 -5.01 -16.86
C VAL A 37 -8.63 -4.40 -17.15
N THR A 38 -8.76 -3.74 -18.31
CA THR A 38 -9.95 -2.96 -18.67
C THR A 38 -11.24 -3.77 -18.69
N ASP A 39 -11.18 -5.06 -19.02
CA ASP A 39 -12.32 -5.97 -19.06
C ASP A 39 -12.93 -6.26 -17.67
N ASN A 40 -12.22 -5.87 -16.61
CA ASN A 40 -12.66 -6.00 -15.23
C ASN A 40 -13.19 -4.69 -14.62
N SER A 41 -13.37 -3.65 -15.45
CA SER A 41 -13.99 -2.41 -15.02
C SER A 41 -15.40 -2.67 -14.46
N GLY A 42 -15.69 -2.07 -13.32
CA GLY A 42 -16.96 -2.23 -12.60
C GLY A 42 -17.11 -3.54 -11.81
N LYS A 43 -16.09 -4.42 -11.80
CA LYS A 43 -16.13 -5.69 -11.07
C LYS A 43 -15.33 -5.66 -9.75
N TRP A 44 -14.57 -4.62 -9.51
CA TRP A 44 -13.75 -4.47 -8.32
C TRP A 44 -14.35 -3.47 -7.33
N GLU A 45 -14.12 -3.73 -6.07
CA GLU A 45 -14.42 -2.81 -4.97
C GLU A 45 -13.27 -2.77 -3.97
N ILE A 46 -13.10 -1.62 -3.32
CA ILE A 46 -12.16 -1.46 -2.22
C ILE A 46 -12.89 -1.61 -0.89
N THR A 47 -12.35 -2.44 -0.01
CA THR A 47 -12.88 -2.68 1.33
C THR A 47 -11.74 -2.78 2.34
N SER A 48 -12.08 -2.77 3.63
CA SER A 48 -11.14 -3.05 4.73
C SER A 48 -10.61 -4.49 4.66
N LEU A 49 -9.48 -4.73 5.34
CA LEU A 49 -8.95 -6.09 5.48
C LEU A 49 -9.90 -6.97 6.31
N PRO A 50 -10.07 -8.24 5.94
CA PRO A 50 -10.77 -9.19 6.79
C PRO A 50 -9.98 -9.46 8.09
N THR A 51 -10.67 -9.72 9.18
CA THR A 51 -10.07 -10.17 10.44
C THR A 51 -10.54 -11.58 10.78
N LEU A 52 -9.76 -12.31 11.57
CA LEU A 52 -10.10 -13.69 11.95
C LEU A 52 -11.35 -13.78 12.83
N GLU A 53 -11.61 -12.73 13.61
CA GLU A 53 -12.75 -12.66 14.53
C GLU A 53 -13.99 -12.00 13.91
N GLY A 54 -13.91 -11.62 12.65
CA GLY A 54 -14.88 -10.78 11.98
C GLY A 54 -14.67 -9.28 12.28
N GLY A 55 -15.26 -8.43 11.46
CA GLY A 55 -15.06 -6.98 11.55
C GLY A 55 -14.04 -6.45 10.54
N GLU A 56 -13.57 -5.23 10.76
CA GLU A 56 -12.72 -4.50 9.84
C GLU A 56 -11.27 -4.42 10.33
N GLY A 57 -10.34 -4.77 9.45
CA GLY A 57 -8.90 -4.64 9.69
C GLY A 57 -8.30 -3.50 8.88
N TYR A 58 -7.34 -2.80 9.49
CA TYR A 58 -6.64 -1.68 8.86
C TYR A 58 -5.14 -1.83 9.06
N ALA A 59 -4.39 -1.68 7.98
CA ALA A 59 -2.93 -1.76 8.02
C ALA A 59 -2.32 -0.84 6.97
N SER A 60 -1.09 -0.41 7.22
CA SER A 60 -0.28 0.28 6.23
C SER A 60 0.61 -0.72 5.50
N ASN A 61 0.67 -0.63 4.19
CA ASN A 61 1.59 -1.40 3.37
C ASN A 61 2.38 -0.50 2.43
N GLY A 62 3.59 -0.16 2.84
CA GLY A 62 4.47 0.72 2.09
C GLY A 62 4.29 2.18 2.44
N GLY A 63 4.40 3.02 1.45
CA GLY A 63 4.53 4.46 1.56
C GLY A 63 5.92 4.91 1.14
N SER A 64 6.04 6.18 0.76
CA SER A 64 7.31 6.76 0.32
C SER A 64 7.55 8.09 1.00
N SER A 65 8.79 8.31 1.40
CA SER A 65 9.26 9.60 1.86
C SER A 65 10.25 10.17 0.84
N LEU A 66 10.12 11.45 0.56
CA LEU A 66 10.98 12.16 -0.37
C LEU A 66 11.88 13.13 0.38
N TYR A 67 13.16 13.07 0.11
CA TYR A 67 14.18 13.86 0.77
C TYR A 67 14.98 14.69 -0.22
N ILE A 68 15.35 15.89 0.19
CA ILE A 68 16.30 16.73 -0.54
C ILE A 68 17.63 16.63 0.20
N THR A 69 18.63 16.12 -0.50
CA THR A 69 19.97 15.92 0.09
C THR A 69 20.68 17.26 0.36
N SER A 70 21.54 17.31 1.37
CA SER A 70 22.27 18.52 1.76
C SER A 70 23.20 19.08 0.67
N ASN A 71 23.64 18.23 -0.26
CA ASN A 71 24.49 18.64 -1.38
C ASN A 71 23.70 19.02 -2.65
N CYS A 72 22.37 19.06 -2.60
CA CYS A 72 21.54 19.49 -3.71
C CYS A 72 21.81 20.97 -4.07
N LYS A 73 22.26 21.21 -5.30
CA LYS A 73 22.56 22.56 -5.79
C LYS A 73 21.32 23.41 -6.11
N GLN A 74 20.17 22.77 -6.22
CA GLN A 74 18.90 23.38 -6.58
C GLN A 74 17.82 23.08 -5.52
N ALA A 75 18.18 23.17 -4.24
CA ALA A 75 17.29 22.76 -3.14
C ALA A 75 15.94 23.48 -3.14
N ASP A 76 15.94 24.79 -3.47
CA ASP A 76 14.69 25.57 -3.49
C ASP A 76 13.79 25.18 -4.67
N LEU A 77 14.39 24.84 -5.83
CA LEU A 77 13.62 24.31 -6.96
C LEU A 77 13.03 22.93 -6.63
N ALA A 78 13.84 22.07 -6.00
CA ALA A 78 13.37 20.75 -5.56
C ALA A 78 12.24 20.84 -4.54
N LYS A 79 12.32 21.76 -3.56
CA LYS A 79 11.21 22.04 -2.61
C LYS A 79 9.93 22.45 -3.33
N LYS A 80 10.05 23.38 -4.28
CA LYS A 80 8.89 23.83 -5.08
C LYS A 80 8.29 22.68 -5.88
N PHE A 81 9.12 21.86 -6.51
CA PHE A 81 8.67 20.70 -7.24
C PHE A 81 7.89 19.72 -6.35
N LEU A 82 8.44 19.36 -5.19
CA LEU A 82 7.78 18.46 -4.24
C LEU A 82 6.46 19.05 -3.71
N ALA A 83 6.46 20.33 -3.36
CA ALA A 83 5.26 21.02 -2.91
C ALA A 83 4.18 21.06 -4.00
N TYR A 84 4.57 21.24 -5.24
CA TYR A 84 3.63 21.28 -6.37
C TYR A 84 3.05 19.91 -6.71
N THR A 85 3.89 18.88 -6.69
CA THR A 85 3.49 17.52 -7.11
C THR A 85 2.74 16.78 -6.01
N PHE A 86 3.24 16.83 -4.77
CA PHE A 86 2.72 16.02 -3.66
C PHE A 86 1.99 16.83 -2.60
N GLY A 87 2.18 18.11 -2.54
CA GLY A 87 1.50 19.03 -1.64
C GLY A 87 0.43 19.87 -2.33
N GLY A 88 0.19 19.66 -3.62
CA GLY A 88 -0.81 20.36 -4.39
C GLY A 88 -0.51 21.85 -4.60
N GLY A 89 0.75 22.22 -4.68
CA GLY A 89 1.15 23.60 -4.82
C GLY A 89 0.80 24.43 -3.59
N SER A 90 0.09 25.51 -3.78
CA SER A 90 -0.40 26.34 -2.69
C SER A 90 -1.82 25.91 -2.30
N TYR A 91 -1.94 25.02 -1.35
CA TYR A 91 -3.24 24.70 -0.71
C TYR A 91 -3.75 25.83 0.18
N THR A 92 -3.34 27.06 -0.05
CA THR A 92 -3.77 28.18 0.75
C THR A 92 -5.23 28.49 0.47
N ASP A 93 -5.61 29.49 -0.22
CA ASP A 93 -7.00 29.94 -0.21
C ASP A 93 -7.82 29.53 -1.44
N LYS A 94 -7.26 28.77 -2.40
CA LYS A 94 -7.89 28.49 -3.69
C LYS A 94 -8.10 26.99 -4.01
N GLY A 95 -7.99 26.12 -3.02
CA GLY A 95 -8.18 24.69 -3.24
C GLY A 95 -6.92 23.95 -3.66
N VAL A 96 -7.12 22.74 -4.10
CA VAL A 96 -6.06 21.78 -4.48
C VAL A 96 -5.56 22.10 -5.87
N SER A 97 -4.26 21.96 -6.12
CA SER A 97 -3.72 22.21 -7.45
C SER A 97 -4.11 21.10 -8.42
N GLU A 98 -4.35 21.47 -9.66
CA GLU A 98 -4.63 20.55 -10.76
C GLU A 98 -3.55 19.46 -10.92
N THR A 99 -2.29 19.80 -10.67
CA THR A 99 -1.18 18.83 -10.72
C THR A 99 -1.36 17.70 -9.71
N TYR A 100 -1.79 18.02 -8.48
CA TYR A 100 -2.06 16.99 -7.47
C TYR A 100 -3.30 16.17 -7.83
N ASP A 101 -4.36 16.80 -8.27
CA ASP A 101 -5.59 16.11 -8.67
C ASP A 101 -5.33 15.11 -9.80
N ASN A 102 -4.49 15.48 -10.76
CA ASN A 102 -4.05 14.59 -11.83
C ASN A 102 -3.15 13.43 -11.29
N ALA A 103 -2.26 13.71 -10.34
CA ALA A 103 -1.43 12.67 -9.73
C ALA A 103 -2.28 11.68 -8.93
N LEU A 104 -3.32 12.15 -8.24
CA LEU A 104 -4.27 11.31 -7.53
C LEU A 104 -5.07 10.43 -8.51
N LYS A 105 -5.67 11.02 -9.53
CA LYS A 105 -6.50 10.30 -10.53
C LYS A 105 -5.72 9.28 -11.33
N ASN A 106 -4.50 9.61 -11.76
CA ASN A 106 -3.72 8.77 -12.67
C ASN A 106 -2.74 7.83 -11.96
N GLY A 107 -2.38 8.10 -10.72
CA GLY A 107 -1.36 7.34 -10.00
C GLY A 107 -1.77 6.84 -8.62
N GLY A 108 -2.97 7.17 -8.15
CA GLY A 108 -3.41 6.83 -6.82
C GLY A 108 -2.54 7.43 -5.71
N VAL A 109 -1.89 8.57 -5.98
CA VAL A 109 -0.97 9.22 -5.04
C VAL A 109 -1.75 9.94 -3.96
N ILE A 110 -1.80 9.37 -2.77
CA ILE A 110 -2.39 9.99 -1.59
C ILE A 110 -1.28 10.59 -0.74
N THR A 111 -1.29 11.91 -0.60
CA THR A 111 -0.28 12.63 0.20
C THR A 111 -0.64 12.61 1.69
N THR A 112 0.40 12.68 2.55
CA THR A 112 0.24 12.91 3.99
C THR A 112 0.01 14.39 4.33
N TYR A 113 0.04 15.28 3.33
CA TYR A 113 -0.27 16.70 3.52
C TYR A 113 -1.78 16.89 3.67
N THR A 114 -2.24 17.02 4.90
CA THR A 114 -3.67 17.03 5.26
C THR A 114 -4.54 18.07 4.53
N PRO A 115 -4.04 19.28 4.18
CA PRO A 115 -4.84 20.23 3.41
C PRO A 115 -5.24 19.72 2.00
N ALA A 116 -4.51 18.73 1.46
CA ALA A 116 -4.85 18.07 0.20
C ALA A 116 -6.20 17.35 0.25
N GLY A 117 -6.65 16.92 1.42
CA GLY A 117 -7.96 16.31 1.62
C GLY A 117 -9.16 17.22 1.29
N LYS A 118 -8.92 18.49 0.95
CA LYS A 118 -9.94 19.41 0.43
C LYS A 118 -10.23 19.21 -1.07
N SER A 119 -9.46 18.40 -1.76
CA SER A 119 -9.71 18.11 -3.18
C SER A 119 -11.05 17.41 -3.36
N GLU A 120 -11.86 17.91 -4.26
CA GLU A 120 -13.12 17.27 -4.65
C GLU A 120 -12.90 15.89 -5.27
N VAL A 121 -11.71 15.64 -5.84
CA VAL A 121 -11.34 14.35 -6.44
C VAL A 121 -11.44 13.19 -5.45
N TYR A 122 -11.25 13.44 -4.16
CA TYR A 122 -11.43 12.40 -3.15
C TYR A 122 -12.84 11.82 -3.11
N ASN A 123 -13.84 12.62 -3.46
CA ASN A 123 -15.24 12.26 -3.42
C ASN A 123 -15.78 11.78 -4.78
N GLU A 124 -14.98 11.86 -5.84
CA GLU A 124 -15.38 11.36 -7.15
C GLU A 124 -15.47 9.83 -7.15
N GLY A 125 -16.53 9.29 -7.74
CA GLY A 125 -16.65 7.86 -7.98
C GLY A 125 -15.70 7.42 -9.09
N VAL A 126 -15.00 6.31 -8.90
CA VAL A 126 -14.12 5.72 -9.91
C VAL A 126 -14.87 4.60 -10.62
N GLU A 127 -15.11 4.75 -11.92
CA GLU A 127 -15.90 3.81 -12.72
C GLU A 127 -15.38 2.38 -12.63
N TYR A 128 -14.06 2.21 -12.67
CA TYR A 128 -13.42 0.91 -12.58
C TYR A 128 -13.79 0.15 -11.29
N PHE A 129 -14.02 0.87 -10.20
CA PHE A 129 -14.39 0.33 -8.90
C PHE A 129 -15.89 0.53 -8.62
N ASN A 130 -16.74 0.28 -9.61
CA ASN A 130 -18.20 0.34 -9.48
C ASN A 130 -18.72 1.71 -8.97
N ASN A 131 -18.08 2.79 -9.43
CA ASN A 131 -18.33 4.17 -9.00
C ASN A 131 -18.14 4.42 -7.50
N GLN A 132 -17.38 3.60 -6.82
CA GLN A 132 -17.02 3.81 -5.44
C GLN A 132 -16.07 5.02 -5.31
N PRO A 133 -16.24 5.93 -4.33
CA PRO A 133 -15.30 7.02 -4.05
C PRO A 133 -14.08 6.47 -3.30
N ILE A 134 -13.25 5.73 -4.02
CA ILE A 134 -12.17 4.91 -3.45
C ILE A 134 -11.16 5.73 -2.65
N TYR A 135 -10.84 6.94 -3.09
CA TYR A 135 -9.84 7.77 -2.42
C TYR A 135 -10.32 8.29 -1.07
N ALA A 136 -11.59 8.75 -1.00
CA ALA A 136 -12.19 9.13 0.29
C ALA A 136 -12.22 7.94 1.25
N LYS A 137 -12.62 6.77 0.76
CA LYS A 137 -12.66 5.54 1.55
C LYS A 137 -11.29 5.11 2.05
N ILE A 138 -10.25 5.18 1.23
CA ILE A 138 -8.88 4.85 1.64
C ILE A 138 -8.38 5.82 2.72
N VAL A 139 -8.66 7.11 2.59
CA VAL A 139 -8.29 8.11 3.60
C VAL A 139 -9.01 7.86 4.92
N GLU A 140 -10.29 7.52 4.88
CA GLU A 140 -11.08 7.14 6.07
C GLU A 140 -10.49 5.89 6.76
N MET A 141 -10.19 4.85 5.99
CA MET A 141 -9.52 3.65 6.50
C MET A 141 -8.15 3.98 7.09
N GLY A 142 -7.39 4.86 6.44
CA GLY A 142 -6.08 5.32 6.89
C GLY A 142 -6.09 5.94 8.29
N ALA A 143 -7.17 6.61 8.67
CA ALA A 143 -7.34 7.19 10.00
C ALA A 143 -7.43 6.14 11.11
N ASN A 144 -7.77 4.90 10.78
CA ASN A 144 -7.90 3.78 11.70
C ASN A 144 -6.65 2.89 11.77
N VAL A 145 -5.63 3.17 10.95
CA VAL A 145 -4.36 2.42 10.98
C VAL A 145 -3.62 2.73 12.28
N LYS A 146 -3.32 1.68 13.04
CA LYS A 146 -2.56 1.81 14.28
C LYS A 146 -1.08 2.04 13.98
N ILE A 147 -0.45 2.91 14.76
CA ILE A 147 1.00 3.08 14.75
C ILE A 147 1.63 1.80 15.31
N ILE A 148 2.54 1.22 14.55
CA ILE A 148 3.31 0.03 14.96
C ILE A 148 4.74 0.49 15.23
N GLU A 149 5.22 0.19 16.43
CA GLU A 149 6.64 0.36 16.75
C GLU A 149 7.45 -0.71 16.03
N GLN A 150 8.47 -0.27 15.31
CA GLN A 150 9.40 -1.15 14.61
C GLN A 150 10.72 -1.20 15.35
N SER A 151 11.21 -2.40 15.63
CA SER A 151 12.55 -2.61 16.17
C SER A 151 13.61 -2.64 15.06
N ASP A 152 14.88 -2.56 15.43
CA ASP A 152 16.00 -2.72 14.50
C ASP A 152 15.97 -4.09 13.79
N PHE A 153 15.34 -5.09 14.39
CA PHE A 153 15.22 -6.46 13.87
C PHE A 153 13.92 -6.72 13.09
N HIS A 154 13.12 -5.69 12.85
CA HIS A 154 11.83 -5.84 12.16
C HIS A 154 11.95 -6.58 10.80
N TYR A 155 12.94 -6.21 10.00
CA TYR A 155 13.15 -6.83 8.68
C TYR A 155 13.68 -8.27 8.78
N ASP A 156 14.45 -8.58 9.81
CA ASP A 156 14.93 -9.96 10.06
C ASP A 156 13.78 -10.86 10.49
N ALA A 157 12.94 -10.40 11.42
CA ALA A 157 11.73 -11.10 11.82
C ALA A 157 10.81 -11.37 10.62
N ARG A 158 10.59 -10.36 9.80
CA ARG A 158 9.77 -10.47 8.59
C ARG A 158 10.29 -11.52 7.61
N LYS A 159 11.61 -11.57 7.36
CA LYS A 159 12.22 -12.57 6.48
C LYS A 159 12.06 -13.98 7.02
N LYS A 160 12.30 -14.19 8.31
CA LYS A 160 12.18 -15.51 8.94
C LYS A 160 10.74 -16.01 8.92
N LEU A 161 9.76 -15.15 9.22
CA LEU A 161 8.34 -15.49 9.11
C LEU A 161 7.91 -15.78 7.67
N ALA A 162 8.44 -15.05 6.67
CA ALA A 162 8.16 -15.34 5.27
C ALA A 162 8.67 -16.72 4.86
N THR A 163 9.86 -17.11 5.31
CA THR A 163 10.41 -18.45 5.08
C THR A 163 9.54 -19.53 5.72
N ALA A 164 9.16 -19.36 6.99
CA ALA A 164 8.27 -20.27 7.69
C ALA A 164 6.93 -20.43 6.95
N LEU A 165 6.32 -19.34 6.50
CA LEU A 165 5.07 -19.39 5.72
C LEU A 165 5.21 -20.18 4.43
N ILE A 166 6.32 -20.01 3.69
CA ILE A 166 6.58 -20.80 2.48
C ILE A 166 6.69 -22.28 2.82
N ASN A 167 7.47 -22.63 3.83
CA ASN A 167 7.64 -24.02 4.25
C ASN A 167 6.31 -24.66 4.65
N ILE A 168 5.50 -23.97 5.43
CA ILE A 168 4.18 -24.46 5.86
C ILE A 168 3.23 -24.61 4.66
N THR A 169 3.13 -23.59 3.81
CA THR A 169 2.08 -23.53 2.79
C THR A 169 2.42 -24.29 1.51
N GLN A 170 3.69 -24.31 1.13
CA GLN A 170 4.14 -24.98 -0.10
C GLN A 170 4.73 -26.38 0.15
N ASN A 171 5.45 -26.53 1.26
CA ASN A 171 6.17 -27.77 1.55
C ASN A 171 5.46 -28.68 2.57
N GLY A 172 4.34 -28.21 3.15
CA GLY A 172 3.56 -28.96 4.13
C GLY A 172 4.28 -29.17 5.46
N ALA A 173 5.21 -28.27 5.81
CA ALA A 173 5.93 -28.35 7.08
C ALA A 173 4.99 -28.09 8.28
N ASP A 174 5.37 -28.62 9.42
CA ASP A 174 4.62 -28.44 10.67
C ASP A 174 4.65 -26.99 11.15
N ILE A 175 3.49 -26.43 11.47
CA ILE A 175 3.32 -25.01 11.79
C ILE A 175 4.11 -24.64 13.04
N ASP A 176 3.97 -25.41 14.12
CA ASP A 176 4.58 -25.10 15.41
C ASP A 176 6.12 -25.18 15.31
N SER A 177 6.62 -26.17 14.58
CA SER A 177 8.04 -26.34 14.33
C SER A 177 8.64 -25.19 13.54
N GLU A 178 7.99 -24.74 12.47
CA GLU A 178 8.48 -23.64 11.63
C GLU A 178 8.43 -22.29 12.36
N ILE A 179 7.38 -22.04 13.12
CA ILE A 179 7.28 -20.81 13.93
C ILE A 179 8.36 -20.80 15.01
N LYS A 180 8.58 -21.94 15.68
CA LYS A 180 9.65 -22.04 16.67
C LYS A 180 11.03 -21.84 16.06
N THR A 181 11.29 -22.43 14.91
CA THR A 181 12.55 -22.24 14.18
C THR A 181 12.77 -20.76 13.83
N ALA A 182 11.72 -20.07 13.32
CA ALA A 182 11.80 -18.65 13.02
C ALA A 182 12.10 -17.80 14.26
N GLU A 183 11.50 -18.15 15.41
CA GLU A 183 11.74 -17.49 16.69
C GLU A 183 13.19 -17.70 17.18
N ASP A 184 13.67 -18.95 17.18
CA ASP A 184 15.01 -19.30 17.65
C ASP A 184 16.08 -18.61 16.77
N ASP A 185 15.90 -18.62 15.46
CA ASP A 185 16.75 -17.93 14.51
C ASP A 185 16.77 -16.40 14.71
N LEU A 186 15.61 -15.82 15.04
CA LEU A 186 15.53 -14.40 15.33
C LEU A 186 16.25 -14.06 16.63
N LYS A 187 16.05 -14.85 17.69
CA LYS A 187 16.78 -14.70 18.94
C LYS A 187 18.29 -14.77 18.73
N PHE A 188 18.76 -15.73 17.95
CA PHE A 188 20.18 -15.83 17.59
C PHE A 188 20.68 -14.56 16.89
N THR A 189 19.88 -14.01 15.95
CA THR A 189 20.23 -12.76 15.26
C THR A 189 20.30 -11.57 16.23
N MET A 190 19.47 -11.57 17.26
CA MET A 190 19.43 -10.54 18.31
C MET A 190 20.53 -10.71 19.35
N GLY A 191 21.27 -11.83 19.34
CA GLY A 191 22.27 -12.15 20.36
C GLY A 191 21.68 -12.65 21.68
N LEU A 192 20.50 -13.24 21.64
CA LEU A 192 19.76 -13.79 22.81
C LEU A 192 19.89 -15.31 22.86
#